data_3e4b174a24b8c78455e618ef9bd95f94
#
_entry.id   3e4b174a24b8c78455e618ef9bd95f94
#
_cell.length_a   1.000
_cell.length_b   1.000
_cell.length_c   1.000
_cell.angle_alpha   90.00
_cell.angle_beta   90.00
_cell.angle_gamma   90.00
#
_symmetry.space_group_name_H-M   'P 1'
#
loop_
_entity.id
_entity.type
_entity.pdbx_description
1 polymer ?
#
loop_
_entity_poly.entity_id
_entity_poly.type
_entity_poly.pdbx_seq_one_letter_code
_entity_poly.pdbx_strand_id
1 'polypeptide(L)'
;MKKVTECIKNHIWVIYLILFVFMVIRHASVKLGVADDVWFLEQSKMGLINYTQMRIQTWTSRNIIELVMLVLLNINKWAWIILDSGMFVLVLHSLRRIICPTKENDWIITFFLMLVIMLFPFGTFGMAGWYATTLNYVWPLALGLYGLSYITQVLSNEKISMIQQISYVVASLYLSLIHI
;
A
#
# COMPACT_ATOMS: atom_id res chain seq x y z
N MET A 1 29.23 14.72 -12.94
CA MET A 1 28.62 13.95 -11.86
C MET A 1 27.98 14.85 -10.79
N LYS A 2 28.65 15.82 -10.16
CA LYS A 2 28.06 16.69 -9.09
C LYS A 2 26.72 17.33 -9.45
N LYS A 3 26.55 17.87 -10.68
CA LYS A 3 25.28 18.50 -11.12
C LYS A 3 24.11 17.51 -11.21
N VAL A 4 24.36 16.27 -11.63
CA VAL A 4 23.32 15.21 -11.71
C VAL A 4 22.88 14.80 -10.29
N THR A 5 23.83 14.66 -9.38
CA THR A 5 23.57 14.31 -7.98
C THR A 5 22.76 15.39 -7.27
N GLU A 6 23.07 16.67 -7.50
CA GLU A 6 22.29 17.79 -6.95
C GLU A 6 20.89 17.87 -7.57
N CYS A 7 20.75 17.57 -8.86
CA CYS A 7 19.45 17.53 -9.53
C CYS A 7 18.55 16.43 -8.93
N ILE A 8 19.08 15.23 -8.71
CA ILE A 8 18.31 14.11 -8.13
C ILE A 8 17.97 14.39 -6.66
N LYS A 9 18.90 14.97 -5.89
CA LYS A 9 18.66 15.35 -4.49
C LYS A 9 17.50 16.34 -4.36
N ASN A 10 17.37 17.27 -5.29
CA ASN A 10 16.30 18.26 -5.30
C ASN A 10 14.99 17.72 -5.87
N HIS A 11 15.01 16.55 -6.53
CA HIS A 11 13.85 15.95 -7.21
C HIS A 11 13.56 14.52 -6.76
N ILE A 12 13.69 14.25 -5.47
CA ILE A 12 13.43 12.92 -4.89
C ILE A 12 12.02 12.39 -5.24
N TRP A 13 11.05 13.26 -5.50
CA TRP A 13 9.72 12.91 -5.97
C TRP A 13 9.74 12.13 -7.29
N VAL A 14 10.78 12.29 -8.12
CA VAL A 14 10.94 11.53 -9.37
C VAL A 14 11.09 10.04 -9.08
N ILE A 15 11.79 9.67 -8.00
CA ILE A 15 11.95 8.27 -7.58
C ILE A 15 10.58 7.66 -7.24
N TYR A 16 9.74 8.40 -6.52
CA TYR A 16 8.38 7.98 -6.21
C TYR A 16 7.52 7.84 -7.46
N LEU A 17 7.63 8.79 -8.40
CA LEU A 17 6.90 8.74 -9.67
C LEU A 17 7.32 7.53 -10.52
N ILE A 18 8.62 7.23 -10.60
CA ILE A 18 9.14 6.06 -11.32
C ILE A 18 8.54 4.78 -10.73
N LEU A 19 8.57 4.63 -9.39
CA LEU A 19 7.96 3.47 -8.74
C LEU A 19 6.47 3.38 -9.02
N PHE A 20 5.75 4.51 -8.88
CA PHE A 20 4.31 4.54 -9.15
C PHE A 20 3.97 4.08 -10.57
N VAL A 21 4.64 4.65 -11.57
CA VAL A 21 4.42 4.28 -12.99
C VAL A 21 4.77 2.82 -13.24
N PHE A 22 5.89 2.34 -12.68
CA PHE A 22 6.27 0.92 -12.77
C PHE A 22 5.18 0.02 -12.21
N MET A 23 4.66 0.33 -11.02
CA MET A 23 3.60 -0.46 -10.38
C MET A 23 2.30 -0.40 -11.18
N VAL A 24 1.90 0.77 -11.71
CA VAL A 24 0.73 0.89 -12.59
C VAL A 24 0.86 -0.02 -13.82
N ILE A 25 2.01 -0.02 -14.48
CA ILE A 25 2.26 -0.90 -15.65
C ILE A 25 2.17 -2.38 -15.25
N ARG A 26 2.78 -2.75 -14.12
CA ARG A 26 2.72 -4.12 -13.59
C ARG A 26 1.29 -4.55 -13.29
N HIS A 27 0.51 -3.73 -12.57
CA HIS A 27 -0.88 -4.04 -12.24
C HIS A 27 -1.80 -4.05 -13.46
N ALA A 28 -1.57 -3.18 -14.44
CA ALA A 28 -2.34 -3.17 -15.69
C ALA A 28 -2.21 -4.49 -16.47
N SER A 29 -1.03 -5.13 -16.41
CA SER A 29 -0.76 -6.42 -17.07
C SER A 29 -1.31 -7.64 -16.31
N VAL A 30 -1.79 -7.47 -15.07
CA VAL A 30 -2.32 -8.57 -14.24
C VAL A 30 -3.67 -9.03 -14.77
N LYS A 31 -3.81 -10.34 -14.92
CA LYS A 31 -5.10 -10.99 -15.15
C LYS A 31 -5.76 -11.22 -13.80
N LEU A 32 -6.90 -10.57 -13.58
CA LEU A 32 -7.74 -10.82 -12.41
C LEU A 32 -8.56 -12.10 -12.63
N GLY A 33 -8.99 -12.71 -11.54
CA GLY A 33 -9.82 -13.92 -11.59
C GLY A 33 -9.00 -15.20 -11.51
N VAL A 34 -8.01 -15.22 -10.62
CA VAL A 34 -7.22 -16.41 -10.29
C VAL A 34 -7.35 -16.65 -8.78
N ALA A 35 -7.47 -17.89 -8.38
CA ALA A 35 -7.52 -18.33 -6.98
C ALA A 35 -8.56 -17.55 -6.16
N ASP A 36 -8.17 -16.91 -5.06
CA ASP A 36 -9.07 -16.20 -4.15
C ASP A 36 -9.79 -15.03 -4.82
N ASP A 37 -9.19 -14.40 -5.85
CA ASP A 37 -9.85 -13.32 -6.59
C ASP A 37 -11.17 -13.80 -7.25
N VAL A 38 -11.24 -15.06 -7.72
CA VAL A 38 -12.46 -15.63 -8.31
C VAL A 38 -13.56 -15.71 -7.25
N TRP A 39 -13.20 -16.21 -6.07
CA TRP A 39 -14.14 -16.34 -4.97
C TRP A 39 -14.72 -14.97 -4.58
N PHE A 40 -13.88 -13.95 -4.41
CA PHE A 40 -14.34 -12.61 -4.08
C PHE A 40 -15.19 -11.97 -5.18
N LEU A 41 -14.87 -12.21 -6.46
CA LEU A 41 -15.68 -11.78 -7.59
C LEU A 41 -17.08 -12.42 -7.58
N GLU A 42 -17.18 -13.69 -7.20
CA GLU A 42 -18.48 -14.37 -7.06
C GLU A 42 -19.26 -13.83 -5.87
N GLN A 43 -18.61 -13.64 -4.72
CA GLN A 43 -19.24 -13.09 -3.53
C GLN A 43 -19.71 -11.65 -3.70
N SER A 44 -19.03 -10.85 -4.54
CA SER A 44 -19.45 -9.47 -4.82
C SER A 44 -20.85 -9.36 -5.41
N LYS A 45 -21.35 -10.43 -6.06
CA LYS A 45 -22.69 -10.49 -6.66
C LYS A 45 -23.82 -10.52 -5.63
N MET A 46 -23.57 -10.95 -4.39
CA MET A 46 -24.60 -10.96 -3.35
C MET A 46 -24.85 -9.58 -2.70
N GLY A 47 -24.05 -8.60 -3.04
CA GLY A 47 -24.12 -7.23 -2.51
C GLY A 47 -23.47 -7.08 -1.13
N LEU A 48 -23.05 -5.85 -0.80
CA LEU A 48 -22.24 -5.55 0.38
C LEU A 48 -22.92 -5.93 1.70
N ILE A 49 -24.22 -5.66 1.83
CA ILE A 49 -24.97 -5.91 3.09
C ILE A 49 -25.05 -7.40 3.38
N ASN A 50 -25.51 -8.18 2.40
CA ASN A 50 -25.70 -9.63 2.56
C ASN A 50 -24.34 -10.31 2.79
N TYR A 51 -23.30 -9.88 2.07
CA TYR A 51 -21.95 -10.37 2.29
C TYR A 51 -21.47 -10.09 3.71
N THR A 52 -21.63 -8.87 4.19
CA THR A 52 -21.22 -8.49 5.55
C THR A 52 -21.92 -9.33 6.61
N GLN A 53 -23.23 -9.53 6.48
CA GLN A 53 -23.99 -10.37 7.41
C GLN A 53 -23.49 -11.82 7.41
N MET A 54 -23.27 -12.40 6.23
CA MET A 54 -22.72 -13.74 6.10
C MET A 54 -21.35 -13.84 6.75
N ARG A 55 -20.45 -12.87 6.53
CA ARG A 55 -19.09 -12.91 7.08
C ARG A 55 -19.04 -12.72 8.59
N ILE A 56 -19.88 -11.87 9.17
CA ILE A 56 -19.99 -11.71 10.62
C ILE A 56 -20.43 -13.03 11.27
N GLN A 57 -21.31 -13.80 10.61
CA GLN A 57 -21.80 -15.07 11.13
C GLN A 57 -20.83 -16.24 10.95
N THR A 58 -20.00 -16.21 9.90
CA THR A 58 -19.12 -17.32 9.53
C THR A 58 -17.65 -17.09 9.84
N TRP A 59 -17.17 -15.83 9.75
CA TRP A 59 -15.77 -15.49 9.88
C TRP A 59 -15.60 -14.01 10.23
N THR A 60 -15.12 -13.70 11.42
CA THR A 60 -15.16 -12.32 11.96
C THR A 60 -13.90 -11.50 11.77
N SER A 61 -12.72 -12.11 11.53
CA SER A 61 -11.44 -11.44 11.74
C SER A 61 -10.97 -10.48 10.62
N ARG A 62 -11.61 -10.46 9.44
CA ARG A 62 -11.13 -9.68 8.28
C ARG A 62 -12.21 -8.88 7.56
N ASN A 63 -13.36 -8.65 8.20
CA ASN A 63 -14.52 -8.06 7.55
C ASN A 63 -14.24 -6.72 6.85
N ILE A 64 -13.40 -5.87 7.45
CA ILE A 64 -13.13 -4.53 6.90
C ILE A 64 -12.27 -4.61 5.63
N ILE A 65 -11.24 -5.46 5.61
CA ILE A 65 -10.41 -5.65 4.39
C ILE A 65 -11.28 -6.21 3.27
N GLU A 66 -12.09 -7.21 3.60
CA GLU A 66 -12.96 -7.86 2.61
C GLU A 66 -14.03 -6.89 2.08
N LEU A 67 -14.56 -5.99 2.91
CA LEU A 67 -15.45 -4.92 2.46
C LEU A 67 -14.75 -3.96 1.50
N VAL A 68 -13.55 -3.51 1.83
CA VAL A 68 -12.76 -2.66 0.93
C VAL A 68 -12.50 -3.37 -0.39
N MET A 69 -12.18 -4.67 -0.33
CA MET A 69 -11.96 -5.49 -1.51
C MET A 69 -13.21 -5.57 -2.39
N LEU A 70 -14.38 -5.85 -1.79
CA LEU A 70 -15.65 -5.90 -2.53
C LEU A 70 -16.02 -4.54 -3.15
N VAL A 71 -15.82 -3.45 -2.42
CA VAL A 71 -16.05 -2.10 -2.96
C VAL A 71 -15.17 -1.86 -4.19
N LEU A 72 -13.87 -2.16 -4.10
CA LEU A 72 -12.95 -1.97 -5.21
C LEU A 72 -13.28 -2.86 -6.42
N LEU A 73 -13.70 -4.12 -6.19
CA LEU A 73 -14.12 -5.02 -7.25
C LEU A 73 -15.36 -4.51 -8.00
N ASN A 74 -16.28 -3.82 -7.30
CA ASN A 74 -17.50 -3.28 -7.89
C ASN A 74 -17.31 -1.93 -8.60
N ILE A 75 -16.24 -1.19 -8.30
CA ILE A 75 -16.01 0.11 -8.95
C ILE A 75 -15.39 -0.09 -10.33
N ASN A 76 -14.10 -0.36 -10.37
CA ASN A 76 -13.34 -0.54 -11.61
C ASN A 76 -11.94 -1.06 -11.30
N LYS A 77 -11.39 -1.91 -12.16
CA LYS A 77 -10.01 -2.40 -12.09
C LYS A 77 -9.00 -1.24 -11.95
N TRP A 78 -9.20 -0.13 -12.64
CA TRP A 78 -8.29 1.02 -12.58
C TRP A 78 -8.23 1.69 -11.21
N ALA A 79 -9.35 1.70 -10.47
CA ALA A 79 -9.35 2.23 -9.11
C ALA A 79 -8.39 1.43 -8.21
N TRP A 80 -8.45 0.09 -8.28
CA TRP A 80 -7.50 -0.76 -7.58
C TRP A 80 -6.07 -0.53 -8.07
N ILE A 81 -5.80 -0.51 -9.38
CA ILE A 81 -4.46 -0.30 -9.94
C ILE A 81 -3.82 0.96 -9.37
N ILE A 82 -4.55 2.07 -9.35
CA ILE A 82 -4.04 3.37 -8.87
C ILE A 82 -3.80 3.32 -7.36
N LEU A 83 -4.77 2.85 -6.59
CA LEU A 83 -4.69 2.81 -5.13
C LEU A 83 -3.59 1.84 -4.67
N ASP A 84 -3.54 0.65 -5.24
CA ASP A 84 -2.55 -0.36 -4.89
C ASP A 84 -1.13 0.09 -5.25
N SER A 85 -0.94 0.70 -6.44
CA SER A 85 0.33 1.33 -6.81
C SER A 85 0.72 2.44 -5.83
N GLY A 86 -0.25 3.21 -5.35
CA GLY A 86 -0.07 4.21 -4.28
C GLY A 86 0.40 3.59 -2.97
N MET A 87 -0.11 2.40 -2.61
CA MET A 87 0.34 1.68 -1.40
C MET A 87 1.80 1.26 -1.48
N PHE A 88 2.31 0.82 -2.63
CA PHE A 88 3.75 0.55 -2.81
C PHE A 88 4.59 1.81 -2.67
N VAL A 89 4.12 2.95 -3.17
CA VAL A 89 4.77 4.25 -2.95
C VAL A 89 4.75 4.63 -1.47
N LEU A 90 3.66 4.35 -0.77
CA LEU A 90 3.54 4.58 0.68
C LEU A 90 4.53 3.70 1.47
N VAL A 91 4.72 2.42 1.06
CA VAL A 91 5.77 1.54 1.62
C VAL A 91 7.14 2.19 1.46
N LEU A 92 7.49 2.61 0.24
CA LEU A 92 8.77 3.29 -0.03
C LEU A 92 8.95 4.54 0.83
N HIS A 93 7.93 5.39 0.89
CA HIS A 93 7.94 6.63 1.68
C HIS A 93 8.17 6.34 3.16
N SER A 94 7.45 5.38 3.70
CA SER A 94 7.50 5.03 5.12
C SER A 94 8.84 4.40 5.50
N LEU A 95 9.34 3.45 4.71
CA LEU A 95 10.66 2.85 4.90
C LEU A 95 11.78 3.89 4.85
N ARG A 96 11.73 4.80 3.87
CA ARG A 96 12.70 5.91 3.83
C ARG A 96 12.70 6.70 5.13
N ARG A 97 11.52 7.07 5.65
CA ARG A 97 11.42 7.86 6.88
C ARG A 97 11.88 7.11 8.12
N ILE A 98 11.69 5.81 8.16
CA ILE A 98 12.13 4.97 9.27
C ILE A 98 13.65 4.78 9.24
N ILE A 99 14.22 4.50 8.06
CA ILE A 99 15.63 4.14 7.92
C ILE A 99 16.52 5.38 7.88
N CYS A 100 16.04 6.49 7.28
CA CYS A 100 16.79 7.71 7.08
C CYS A 100 16.04 8.92 7.64
N PRO A 101 16.04 9.11 8.98
CA PRO A 101 15.39 10.25 9.60
C PRO A 101 16.10 11.58 9.30
N THR A 102 17.39 11.52 8.93
CA THR A 102 18.17 12.70 8.50
C THR A 102 18.09 12.87 6.99
N LYS A 103 18.15 14.14 6.52
CA LYS A 103 18.03 14.43 5.07
C LYS A 103 19.33 14.19 4.28
N GLU A 104 20.42 13.80 4.96
CA GLU A 104 21.67 13.49 4.26
C GLU A 104 21.57 12.14 3.55
N ASN A 105 21.85 12.17 2.24
CA ASN A 105 21.86 10.99 1.36
C ASN A 105 20.53 10.20 1.29
N ASP A 106 19.42 10.81 1.72
CA ASP A 106 18.12 10.15 1.72
C ASP A 106 17.66 9.71 0.31
N TRP A 107 18.09 10.41 -0.73
CA TRP A 107 17.80 10.05 -2.12
C TRP A 107 18.49 8.75 -2.55
N ILE A 108 19.70 8.45 -2.07
CA ILE A 108 20.41 7.20 -2.37
C ILE A 108 19.66 6.03 -1.74
N ILE A 109 19.31 6.17 -0.46
CA ILE A 109 18.55 5.15 0.27
C ILE A 109 17.19 4.93 -0.40
N THR A 110 16.48 6.01 -0.76
CA THR A 110 15.20 5.92 -1.46
C THR A 110 15.32 5.20 -2.79
N PHE A 111 16.38 5.48 -3.55
CA PHE A 111 16.64 4.83 -4.83
C PHE A 111 16.90 3.31 -4.65
N PHE A 112 17.72 2.93 -3.67
CA PHE A 112 17.96 1.52 -3.38
C PHE A 112 16.69 0.80 -2.90
N LEU A 113 15.92 1.41 -2.01
CA LEU A 113 14.63 0.85 -1.56
C LEU A 113 13.65 0.68 -2.72
N MET A 114 13.59 1.66 -3.63
CA MET A 114 12.80 1.54 -4.86
C MET A 114 13.23 0.32 -5.69
N LEU A 115 14.54 0.12 -5.90
CA LEU A 115 15.05 -1.04 -6.64
C LEU A 115 14.68 -2.36 -5.94
N VAL A 116 14.78 -2.43 -4.62
CA VAL A 116 14.37 -3.62 -3.85
C VAL A 116 12.89 -3.92 -4.07
N ILE A 117 12.02 -2.91 -4.03
CA ILE A 117 10.59 -3.08 -4.31
C ILE A 117 10.37 -3.54 -5.75
N MET A 118 11.06 -2.94 -6.74
CA MET A 118 10.91 -3.30 -8.15
C MET A 118 11.39 -4.74 -8.46
N LEU A 119 12.38 -5.22 -7.74
CA LEU A 119 12.94 -6.58 -7.87
C LEU A 119 12.15 -7.63 -7.08
N PHE A 120 11.14 -7.23 -6.32
CA PHE A 120 10.31 -8.18 -5.57
C PHE A 120 9.67 -9.22 -6.52
N PRO A 121 9.64 -10.52 -6.15
CA PRO A 121 9.10 -11.57 -7.01
C PRO A 121 7.57 -11.55 -7.05
N PHE A 122 7.00 -10.55 -7.70
CA PHE A 122 5.55 -10.34 -7.80
C PHE A 122 4.77 -11.52 -8.42
N GLY A 123 5.44 -12.44 -9.11
CA GLY A 123 4.80 -13.65 -9.64
C GLY A 123 4.12 -14.49 -8.57
N THR A 124 4.63 -14.45 -7.33
CA THR A 124 4.06 -15.17 -6.19
C THR A 124 2.65 -14.69 -5.83
N PHE A 125 2.32 -13.42 -6.08
CA PHE A 125 1.00 -12.88 -5.82
C PHE A 125 -0.08 -13.51 -6.71
N GLY A 126 0.28 -13.91 -7.93
CA GLY A 126 -0.64 -14.59 -8.84
C GLY A 126 -1.08 -15.96 -8.36
N MET A 127 -0.36 -16.60 -7.41
CA MET A 127 -0.70 -17.93 -6.90
C MET A 127 -1.95 -17.89 -6.01
N ALA A 128 -2.14 -16.83 -5.22
CA ALA A 128 -3.27 -16.66 -4.32
C ALA A 128 -4.31 -15.62 -4.81
N GLY A 129 -4.03 -14.97 -5.94
CA GLY A 129 -4.81 -13.84 -6.44
C GLY A 129 -4.20 -12.50 -6.08
N TRP A 130 -4.08 -11.62 -7.06
CA TRP A 130 -3.44 -10.31 -6.88
C TRP A 130 -4.25 -9.39 -5.96
N TYR A 131 -5.56 -9.33 -6.17
CA TYR A 131 -6.46 -8.55 -5.32
C TYR A 131 -6.40 -9.00 -3.87
N ALA A 132 -6.62 -10.29 -3.66
CA ALA A 132 -6.63 -10.88 -2.33
C ALA A 132 -5.28 -10.67 -1.63
N THR A 133 -4.17 -10.90 -2.33
CA THR A 133 -2.83 -10.77 -1.75
C THR A 133 -2.49 -9.33 -1.42
N THR A 134 -2.71 -8.37 -2.33
CA THR A 134 -2.30 -6.99 -2.06
C THR A 134 -3.14 -6.35 -0.97
N LEU A 135 -4.45 -6.53 -0.97
CA LEU A 135 -5.33 -5.98 0.05
C LEU A 135 -5.13 -6.62 1.44
N ASN A 136 -4.85 -7.92 1.49
CA ASN A 136 -4.65 -8.60 2.77
C ASN A 136 -3.24 -8.42 3.36
N TYR A 137 -2.22 -8.13 2.55
CA TYR A 137 -0.83 -8.09 3.03
C TYR A 137 -0.11 -6.77 2.73
N VAL A 138 -0.21 -6.25 1.49
CA VAL A 138 0.51 -5.02 1.11
C VAL A 138 -0.12 -3.79 1.74
N TRP A 139 -1.46 -3.68 1.75
CA TRP A 139 -2.14 -2.53 2.35
C TRP A 139 -1.92 -2.44 3.85
N PRO A 140 -2.10 -3.53 4.65
CA PRO A 140 -1.75 -3.52 6.06
C PRO A 140 -0.28 -3.18 6.31
N LEU A 141 0.64 -3.75 5.52
CA LEU A 141 2.06 -3.43 5.62
C LEU A 141 2.33 -1.94 5.35
N ALA A 142 1.76 -1.38 4.28
CA ALA A 142 1.93 0.03 3.92
C ALA A 142 1.44 0.96 5.01
N LEU A 143 0.23 0.71 5.52
CA LEU A 143 -0.38 1.52 6.57
C LEU A 143 0.33 1.33 7.92
N GLY A 144 0.79 0.11 8.22
CA GLY A 144 1.59 -0.18 9.41
C GLY A 144 2.93 0.54 9.43
N LEU A 145 3.67 0.47 8.34
CA LEU A 145 4.91 1.19 8.19
C LEU A 145 4.68 2.72 8.23
N TYR A 146 3.58 3.19 7.64
CA TYR A 146 3.22 4.59 7.71
C TYR A 146 2.94 5.03 9.15
N GLY A 147 2.13 4.28 9.90
CA GLY A 147 1.92 4.54 11.32
C GLY A 147 3.22 4.50 12.14
N LEU A 148 4.10 3.54 11.87
CA LEU A 148 5.41 3.44 12.52
C LEU A 148 6.30 4.64 12.21
N SER A 149 6.24 5.19 10.99
CA SER A 149 7.00 6.38 10.61
C SER A 149 6.64 7.64 11.43
N TYR A 150 5.46 7.68 12.06
CA TYR A 150 5.09 8.73 13.00
C TYR A 150 6.03 8.79 14.21
N ILE A 151 6.42 7.64 14.73
CA ILE A 151 7.32 7.55 15.89
C ILE A 151 8.67 8.18 15.54
N THR A 152 9.20 7.91 14.34
CA THR A 152 10.48 8.48 13.91
C THR A 152 10.41 10.00 13.76
N GLN A 153 9.28 10.56 13.31
CA GLN A 153 9.09 12.01 13.20
C GLN A 153 9.03 12.67 14.58
N VAL A 154 8.31 12.06 15.52
CA VAL A 154 8.23 12.56 16.90
C VAL A 154 9.62 12.56 17.55
N LEU A 155 10.38 11.46 17.41
CA LEU A 155 11.73 11.35 17.96
C LEU A 155 12.71 12.35 17.32
N SER A 156 12.50 12.70 16.06
CA SER A 156 13.32 13.70 15.34
C SER A 156 12.87 15.15 15.58
N ASN A 157 11.89 15.40 16.45
CA ASN A 157 11.31 16.72 16.72
C ASN A 157 10.81 17.44 15.46
N GLU A 158 10.35 16.69 14.44
CA GLU A 158 9.77 17.29 13.25
C GLU A 158 8.38 17.84 13.55
N LYS A 159 8.05 19.00 12.95
CA LYS A 159 6.70 19.55 13.03
C LYS A 159 5.73 18.67 12.23
N ILE A 160 4.77 18.09 12.92
CA ILE A 160 3.75 17.24 12.31
C ILE A 160 2.48 18.07 12.16
N SER A 161 1.99 18.22 10.94
CA SER A 161 0.73 18.92 10.68
C SER A 161 -0.47 18.15 11.23
N MET A 162 -1.58 18.85 11.51
CA MET A 162 -2.83 18.22 11.98
C MET A 162 -3.34 17.16 10.98
N ILE A 163 -3.23 17.43 9.68
CA ILE A 163 -3.64 16.50 8.62
C ILE A 163 -2.81 15.20 8.69
N GLN A 164 -1.50 15.32 8.89
CA GLN A 164 -0.63 14.15 9.07
C GLN A 164 -0.99 13.36 10.33
N GLN A 165 -1.26 14.03 11.45
CA GLN A 165 -1.69 13.36 12.69
C GLN A 165 -2.97 12.55 12.46
N ILE A 166 -3.97 13.15 11.82
CA ILE A 166 -5.22 12.46 11.48
C ILE A 166 -4.95 11.26 10.58
N SER A 167 -4.09 11.40 9.56
CA SER A 167 -3.76 10.29 8.65
C SER A 167 -3.06 9.13 9.36
N TYR A 168 -2.19 9.40 10.34
CA TYR A 168 -1.56 8.37 11.16
C TYR A 168 -2.57 7.64 12.05
N VAL A 169 -3.50 8.38 12.67
CA VAL A 169 -4.57 7.80 13.47
C VAL A 169 -5.45 6.89 12.61
N VAL A 170 -5.87 7.35 11.44
CA VAL A 170 -6.68 6.54 10.51
C VAL A 170 -5.94 5.28 10.07
N ALA A 171 -4.66 5.37 9.73
CA ALA A 171 -3.85 4.21 9.36
C ALA A 171 -3.73 3.21 10.52
N SER A 172 -3.52 3.69 11.74
CA SER A 172 -3.42 2.84 12.94
C SER A 172 -4.74 2.18 13.30
N LEU A 173 -5.86 2.91 13.16
CA LEU A 173 -7.20 2.35 13.37
C LEU A 173 -7.51 1.26 12.34
N TYR A 174 -7.19 1.48 11.07
CA TYR A 174 -7.36 0.47 10.03
C TYR A 174 -6.62 -0.83 10.39
N LEU A 175 -5.37 -0.73 10.87
CA LEU A 175 -4.59 -1.89 11.31
C LEU A 175 -5.22 -2.58 12.53
N SER A 176 -5.68 -1.82 13.51
CA SER A 176 -6.33 -2.38 14.69
C SER A 176 -7.56 -3.21 14.33
N LEU A 177 -8.34 -2.75 13.35
CA LEU A 177 -9.56 -3.42 12.88
C LEU A 177 -9.29 -4.65 12.00
N ILE A 178 -8.06 -4.85 11.54
CA ILE A 178 -7.65 -6.03 10.76
C ILE A 178 -7.27 -7.20 11.68
N HIS A 179 -6.82 -6.91 12.90
CA HIS A 179 -6.29 -7.91 13.84
C HIS A 179 -7.28 -8.35 14.93
N ILE A 180 -8.53 -7.89 14.86
CA ILE A 180 -9.62 -8.35 15.72
C ILE A 180 -10.40 -9.45 14.99
#